data_d2b904f6ed57a8fb44da8fc8e0b01720
#
_entry.id   d2b904f6ed57a8fb44da8fc8e0b01720
#
_cell.length_a   1.000
_cell.length_b   1.000
_cell.length_c   1.000
_cell.angle_alpha   90.00
_cell.angle_beta   90.00
_cell.angle_gamma   90.00
#
_symmetry.space_group_name_H-M   'P 1'
#
loop_
_entity.id
_entity.type
_entity.pdbx_description
1 polymer ?
#
loop_
_entity_poly.entity_id
_entity_poly.type
_entity_poly.pdbx_seq_one_letter_code
_entity_poly.pdbx_strand_id
1 'polypeptide(L)'
;MLLSGGAALLSLIGVTILAFRGLAGFDDARFDLTLVGDSYTLRILRFSLWQALLSTTLSLVIAWPLARWLYQLRPRGLRLFQQLCLLAFVMPTLVVITSIMLLFGPQGSVRPLLPEDWKLFGLSGILIAHVYLNFPLATRILLQRYQAMPDSVERLSAQLKLSRIQRFAILEWPQIRPALLALAGLIFILCFNSFAVVLALGGGPASTTFELAIYQALKYQFNLSEALTLAWMQFAIAGALFALSALLAKVNWLGSSRTTERWQPRGSLSERILRWSAYSLGWLLLLAPILALTSSLELSKLLSMNLTELGDALLRSLVIGLGATLVALLLCLLILPLQPNPLLAWLSTHHLVAPAMVLSTGIYIWLLSLGSLGQWSFIWLILLNALLILPFLITQLRPTAINYQQQYHRLISNLNLSLFQRARIYISHLQSALLSAFALGLLLALGDVSVFALFGRYDEPTLPWLIYRYAGSYRLEEAAIAASLLLLVSVALLLLLERNRTTQAR
;
A
#
# COMPACT_ATOMS: atom_id res chain seq x y z
N MET A 1 -10.50 -29.44 -4.27
CA MET A 1 -9.84 -28.13 -4.49
C MET A 1 -10.65 -27.18 -5.39
N LEU A 2 -11.15 -27.61 -6.57
CA LEU A 2 -11.95 -26.70 -7.42
C LEU A 2 -13.26 -26.27 -6.75
N LEU A 3 -13.98 -27.20 -6.10
CA LEU A 3 -15.24 -26.88 -5.38
C LEU A 3 -14.98 -25.93 -4.19
N SER A 4 -13.95 -26.17 -3.41
CA SER A 4 -13.58 -25.28 -2.28
C SER A 4 -13.12 -23.89 -2.74
N GLY A 5 -12.39 -23.83 -3.86
CA GLY A 5 -12.01 -22.57 -4.49
C GLY A 5 -13.21 -21.81 -5.04
N GLY A 6 -14.17 -22.52 -5.65
CA GLY A 6 -15.44 -21.94 -6.09
C GLY A 6 -16.25 -21.38 -4.92
N ALA A 7 -16.35 -22.09 -3.79
CA ALA A 7 -17.03 -21.62 -2.59
C ALA A 7 -16.36 -20.37 -1.99
N ALA A 8 -15.01 -20.34 -1.94
CA ALA A 8 -14.26 -19.16 -1.49
C ALA A 8 -14.49 -17.95 -2.40
N LEU A 9 -14.54 -18.16 -3.72
CA LEU A 9 -14.83 -17.09 -4.68
C LEU A 9 -16.28 -16.59 -4.53
N LEU A 10 -17.23 -17.50 -4.32
CA LEU A 10 -18.63 -17.14 -4.06
C LEU A 10 -18.79 -16.37 -2.75
N SER A 11 -18.04 -16.71 -1.70
CA SER A 11 -18.07 -15.93 -0.45
C SER A 11 -17.53 -14.51 -0.63
N LEU A 12 -16.46 -14.35 -1.41
CA LEU A 12 -15.93 -13.03 -1.79
C LEU A 12 -16.95 -12.19 -2.56
N ILE A 13 -17.57 -12.80 -3.58
CA ILE A 13 -18.61 -12.16 -4.36
C ILE A 13 -19.81 -11.83 -3.46
N GLY A 14 -20.16 -12.72 -2.53
CA GLY A 14 -21.23 -12.52 -1.56
C GLY A 14 -21.02 -11.28 -0.69
N VAL A 15 -19.83 -11.09 -0.13
CA VAL A 15 -19.49 -9.88 0.65
C VAL A 15 -19.57 -8.63 -0.23
N THR A 16 -19.10 -8.71 -1.46
CA THR A 16 -19.21 -7.59 -2.41
C THR A 16 -20.67 -7.27 -2.72
N ILE A 17 -21.52 -8.29 -2.93
CA ILE A 17 -22.96 -8.11 -3.15
C ILE A 17 -23.61 -7.45 -1.93
N LEU A 18 -23.25 -7.86 -0.70
CA LEU A 18 -23.75 -7.23 0.53
C LEU A 18 -23.35 -5.76 0.64
N ALA A 19 -22.10 -5.42 0.30
CA ALA A 19 -21.66 -4.04 0.24
C ALA A 19 -22.48 -3.24 -0.78
N PHE A 20 -22.67 -3.78 -1.99
CA PHE A 20 -23.48 -3.11 -3.02
C PHE A 20 -24.97 -3.05 -2.66
N ARG A 21 -25.50 -4.02 -1.92
CA ARG A 21 -26.85 -3.94 -1.39
C ARG A 21 -26.99 -2.78 -0.39
N GLY A 22 -26.01 -2.57 0.48
CA GLY A 22 -25.97 -1.38 1.33
C GLY A 22 -25.91 -0.09 0.50
N LEU A 23 -25.07 -0.08 -0.54
CA LEU A 23 -24.97 1.06 -1.48
C LEU A 23 -26.23 1.23 -2.38
N ALA A 24 -27.10 0.22 -2.51
CA ALA A 24 -28.37 0.36 -3.20
C ALA A 24 -29.37 1.24 -2.42
N GLY A 25 -29.08 1.48 -1.14
CA GLY A 25 -29.86 2.34 -0.27
C GLY A 25 -31.00 1.60 0.44
N PHE A 26 -31.49 2.22 1.53
CA PHE A 26 -32.62 1.79 2.33
C PHE A 26 -33.37 3.05 2.79
N ASP A 27 -34.67 3.02 2.79
CA ASP A 27 -35.55 4.10 3.26
C ASP A 27 -35.03 5.52 3.00
N ASP A 28 -34.33 6.14 3.96
CA ASP A 28 -33.79 7.50 3.88
C ASP A 28 -32.42 7.57 3.20
N ALA A 29 -31.75 6.44 2.94
CA ALA A 29 -30.42 6.38 2.29
C ALA A 29 -30.58 6.10 0.79
N ARG A 30 -30.73 7.12 -0.05
CA ARG A 30 -30.88 7.01 -1.51
C ARG A 30 -29.79 7.77 -2.25
N PHE A 31 -29.47 7.29 -3.45
CA PHE A 31 -28.58 8.02 -4.35
C PHE A 31 -29.23 9.34 -4.77
N ASP A 32 -28.53 10.45 -4.52
CA ASP A 32 -29.01 11.78 -4.82
C ASP A 32 -28.26 12.38 -6.01
N LEU A 33 -28.93 12.44 -7.15
CA LEU A 33 -28.37 13.02 -8.38
C LEU A 33 -28.06 14.51 -8.25
N THR A 34 -28.71 15.24 -7.35
CA THR A 34 -28.48 16.68 -7.18
C THR A 34 -27.09 16.96 -6.62
N LEU A 35 -26.55 16.03 -5.79
CA LEU A 35 -25.22 16.12 -5.23
C LEU A 35 -24.11 15.92 -6.26
N VAL A 36 -24.36 15.22 -7.37
CA VAL A 36 -23.33 14.94 -8.39
C VAL A 36 -22.81 16.23 -9.04
N GLY A 37 -23.70 17.20 -9.26
CA GLY A 37 -23.37 18.50 -9.87
C GLY A 37 -23.10 19.63 -8.86
N ASP A 38 -23.19 19.35 -7.56
CA ASP A 38 -23.02 20.38 -6.53
C ASP A 38 -21.58 20.89 -6.48
N SER A 39 -21.45 22.17 -6.16
CA SER A 39 -20.17 22.89 -6.07
C SER A 39 -19.20 22.26 -5.05
N TYR A 40 -19.72 21.70 -3.96
CA TYR A 40 -18.94 21.01 -2.93
C TYR A 40 -18.38 19.69 -3.48
N THR A 41 -19.21 18.87 -4.09
CA THR A 41 -18.81 17.57 -4.69
C THR A 41 -17.80 17.75 -5.83
N LEU A 42 -18.00 18.75 -6.70
CA LEU A 42 -17.03 19.07 -7.76
C LEU A 42 -15.69 19.54 -7.20
N ARG A 43 -15.68 20.23 -6.09
CA ARG A 43 -14.46 20.64 -5.39
C ARG A 43 -13.70 19.42 -4.83
N ILE A 44 -14.41 18.48 -4.20
CA ILE A 44 -13.85 17.20 -3.72
C ILE A 44 -13.25 16.43 -4.89
N LEU A 45 -13.98 16.30 -5.99
CA LEU A 45 -13.50 15.60 -7.19
C LEU A 45 -12.22 16.25 -7.73
N ARG A 46 -12.24 17.56 -7.93
CA ARG A 46 -11.08 18.31 -8.44
C ARG A 46 -9.88 18.18 -7.51
N PHE A 47 -10.07 18.31 -6.21
CA PHE A 47 -8.98 18.19 -5.24
C PHE A 47 -8.44 16.75 -5.20
N SER A 48 -9.30 15.72 -5.18
CA SER A 48 -8.89 14.31 -5.16
C SER A 48 -8.05 13.94 -6.40
N LEU A 49 -8.46 14.37 -7.59
CA LEU A 49 -7.71 14.14 -8.83
C LEU A 49 -6.40 14.92 -8.85
N TRP A 50 -6.44 16.19 -8.45
CA TRP A 50 -5.28 17.08 -8.50
C TRP A 50 -4.17 16.63 -7.53
N GLN A 51 -4.50 16.32 -6.27
CA GLN A 51 -3.52 15.86 -5.30
C GLN A 51 -2.93 14.49 -5.71
N ALA A 52 -3.75 13.57 -6.27
CA ALA A 52 -3.27 12.28 -6.74
C ALA A 52 -2.31 12.43 -7.94
N LEU A 53 -2.63 13.32 -8.89
CA LEU A 53 -1.78 13.63 -10.04
C LEU A 53 -0.44 14.24 -9.61
N LEU A 54 -0.47 15.23 -8.73
CA LEU A 54 0.75 15.87 -8.22
C LEU A 54 1.62 14.87 -7.43
N SER A 55 1.00 14.09 -6.54
CA SER A 55 1.70 13.06 -5.76
C SER A 55 2.38 12.03 -6.65
N THR A 56 1.69 11.56 -7.68
CA THR A 56 2.21 10.62 -8.66
C THR A 56 3.38 11.20 -9.44
N THR A 57 3.20 12.41 -9.97
CA THR A 57 4.23 13.08 -10.78
C THR A 57 5.48 13.32 -9.95
N LEU A 58 5.35 13.89 -8.75
CA LEU A 58 6.49 14.15 -7.86
C LEU A 58 7.21 12.86 -7.45
N SER A 59 6.47 11.81 -7.11
CA SER A 59 7.06 10.51 -6.76
C SER A 59 7.89 9.94 -7.92
N LEU A 60 7.39 10.00 -9.15
CA LEU A 60 8.09 9.48 -10.34
C LEU A 60 9.25 10.37 -10.78
N VAL A 61 9.12 11.70 -10.66
CA VAL A 61 10.21 12.66 -10.95
C VAL A 61 11.40 12.44 -10.02
N ILE A 62 11.18 12.06 -8.76
CA ILE A 62 12.25 11.72 -7.83
C ILE A 62 12.76 10.29 -8.10
N ALA A 63 11.87 9.33 -8.25
CA ALA A 63 12.20 7.91 -8.34
C ALA A 63 12.98 7.53 -9.59
N TRP A 64 12.60 8.07 -10.74
CA TRP A 64 13.20 7.68 -12.01
C TRP A 64 14.68 8.07 -12.15
N PRO A 65 15.10 9.34 -11.96
CA PRO A 65 16.51 9.70 -11.98
C PRO A 65 17.31 8.93 -10.92
N LEU A 66 16.77 8.80 -9.71
CA LEU A 66 17.42 8.06 -8.63
C LEU A 66 17.67 6.60 -9.01
N ALA A 67 16.66 5.90 -9.55
CA ALA A 67 16.80 4.51 -10.01
C ALA A 67 17.86 4.37 -11.11
N ARG A 68 17.86 5.30 -12.09
CA ARG A 68 18.87 5.34 -13.17
C ARG A 68 20.28 5.55 -12.63
N TRP A 69 20.46 6.48 -11.72
CA TRP A 69 21.77 6.77 -11.14
C TRP A 69 22.27 5.65 -10.24
N LEU A 70 21.40 5.03 -9.45
CA LEU A 70 21.71 3.83 -8.66
C LEU A 70 22.14 2.64 -9.53
N TYR A 71 21.46 2.45 -10.65
CA TYR A 71 21.85 1.43 -11.64
C TYR A 71 23.25 1.69 -12.20
N GLN A 72 23.59 2.94 -12.49
CA GLN A 72 24.90 3.33 -13.03
C GLN A 72 26.01 3.38 -11.98
N LEU A 73 25.68 3.73 -10.73
CA LEU A 73 26.67 3.87 -9.65
C LEU A 73 27.01 2.53 -8.98
N ARG A 74 26.01 1.67 -8.79
CA ARG A 74 26.09 0.39 -8.04
C ARG A 74 26.85 0.54 -6.71
N PRO A 75 26.39 1.43 -5.84
CA PRO A 75 27.11 1.73 -4.61
C PRO A 75 27.12 0.52 -3.68
N ARG A 76 28.16 0.45 -2.83
CA ARG A 76 28.14 -0.46 -1.68
C ARG A 76 26.93 -0.10 -0.82
N GLY A 77 26.19 -1.13 -0.33
CA GLY A 77 24.95 -0.91 0.44
C GLY A 77 23.67 -0.77 -0.39
N LEU A 78 23.73 -0.94 -1.72
CA LEU A 78 22.54 -0.89 -2.58
C LEU A 78 21.45 -1.88 -2.15
N ARG A 79 21.81 -3.06 -1.64
CA ARG A 79 20.84 -4.04 -1.11
C ARG A 79 20.10 -3.48 0.09
N LEU A 80 20.81 -2.89 1.06
CA LEU A 80 20.21 -2.27 2.24
C LEU A 80 19.32 -1.09 1.85
N PHE A 81 19.74 -0.26 0.89
CA PHE A 81 18.91 0.80 0.35
C PHE A 81 17.59 0.27 -0.23
N GLN A 82 17.64 -0.80 -1.03
CA GLN A 82 16.43 -1.43 -1.58
C GLN A 82 15.52 -2.06 -0.49
N GLN A 83 16.11 -2.55 0.60
CA GLN A 83 15.37 -3.06 1.76
C GLN A 83 14.66 -1.93 2.50
N LEU A 84 15.33 -0.80 2.71
CA LEU A 84 14.70 0.40 3.28
C LEU A 84 13.62 0.99 2.37
N CYS A 85 13.80 0.94 1.05
CA CYS A 85 12.72 1.30 0.13
C CYS A 85 11.48 0.41 0.30
N LEU A 86 11.67 -0.89 0.55
CA LEU A 86 10.56 -1.79 0.84
C LEU A 86 9.92 -1.48 2.19
N LEU A 87 10.74 -1.26 3.22
CA LEU A 87 10.27 -0.86 4.55
C LEU A 87 9.42 0.41 4.47
N ALA A 88 9.92 1.46 3.80
CA ALA A 88 9.22 2.74 3.67
C ALA A 88 7.85 2.59 2.98
N PHE A 89 7.74 1.72 1.98
CA PHE A 89 6.47 1.44 1.30
C PHE A 89 5.48 0.65 2.17
N VAL A 90 5.96 -0.30 2.96
CA VAL A 90 5.10 -1.18 3.78
C VAL A 90 4.88 -0.61 5.19
N MET A 91 5.61 0.46 5.53
CA MET A 91 5.48 1.13 6.83
C MET A 91 4.04 1.62 7.05
N PRO A 92 3.45 1.38 8.24
CA PRO A 92 2.12 1.87 8.55
C PRO A 92 2.01 3.39 8.34
N THR A 93 0.97 3.81 7.63
CA THR A 93 0.80 5.20 7.18
C THR A 93 0.89 6.21 8.32
N LEU A 94 0.33 5.90 9.49
CA LEU A 94 0.37 6.79 10.65
C LEU A 94 1.76 6.94 11.27
N VAL A 95 2.63 5.95 11.13
CA VAL A 95 4.05 6.07 11.52
C VAL A 95 4.73 7.15 10.67
N VAL A 96 4.49 7.12 9.36
CA VAL A 96 5.02 8.12 8.41
C VAL A 96 4.44 9.50 8.70
N ILE A 97 3.13 9.60 8.93
CA ILE A 97 2.46 10.87 9.23
C ILE A 97 3.02 11.50 10.51
N THR A 98 3.15 10.73 11.60
CA THR A 98 3.75 11.21 12.85
C THR A 98 5.18 11.70 12.63
N SER A 99 5.98 10.95 11.88
CA SER A 99 7.34 11.38 11.52
C SER A 99 7.37 12.70 10.75
N ILE A 100 6.44 12.89 9.81
CA ILE A 100 6.30 14.12 9.02
C ILE A 100 5.90 15.29 9.93
N MET A 101 4.99 15.06 10.88
CA MET A 101 4.60 16.08 11.85
C MET A 101 5.78 16.48 12.75
N LEU A 102 6.62 15.54 13.18
CA LEU A 102 7.83 15.79 13.95
C LEU A 102 8.92 16.53 13.15
N LEU A 103 8.98 16.32 11.83
CA LEU A 103 9.94 17.01 10.95
C LEU A 103 9.46 18.41 10.55
N PHE A 104 8.24 18.51 10.03
CA PHE A 104 7.74 19.68 9.30
C PHE A 104 6.60 20.42 10.02
N GLY A 105 6.14 19.93 11.17
CA GLY A 105 5.09 20.53 11.98
C GLY A 105 5.52 21.85 12.61
N PRO A 106 4.63 22.53 13.34
CA PRO A 106 4.93 23.83 13.97
C PRO A 106 6.15 23.82 14.90
N GLN A 107 6.40 22.70 15.58
CA GLN A 107 7.57 22.46 16.45
C GLN A 107 8.57 21.48 15.82
N GLY A 108 8.48 21.25 14.52
CA GLY A 108 9.28 20.27 13.81
C GLY A 108 10.75 20.67 13.67
N SER A 109 11.64 19.67 13.64
CA SER A 109 13.09 19.88 13.55
C SER A 109 13.55 20.61 12.27
N VAL A 110 12.79 20.51 11.19
CA VAL A 110 13.06 21.19 9.90
C VAL A 110 12.37 22.56 9.83
N ARG A 111 11.45 22.88 10.76
CA ARG A 111 10.67 24.12 10.75
C ARG A 111 11.54 25.40 10.63
N PRO A 112 12.70 25.53 11.32
CA PRO A 112 13.55 26.73 11.21
C PRO A 112 14.15 26.96 9.81
N LEU A 113 14.17 25.93 8.94
CA LEU A 113 14.67 26.03 7.57
C LEU A 113 13.58 26.35 6.55
N LEU A 114 12.33 26.40 6.98
CA LEU A 114 11.16 26.62 6.11
C LEU A 114 10.71 28.09 6.19
N PRO A 115 10.02 28.61 5.15
CA PRO A 115 9.43 29.95 5.16
C PRO A 115 8.49 30.16 6.36
N GLU A 116 8.32 31.42 6.80
CA GLU A 116 7.47 31.75 7.95
C GLU A 116 6.00 31.36 7.71
N ASP A 117 5.51 31.52 6.49
CA ASP A 117 4.15 31.17 6.04
C ASP A 117 3.95 29.69 5.77
N TRP A 118 4.96 28.85 6.01
CA TRP A 118 4.85 27.40 5.82
C TRP A 118 3.72 26.77 6.63
N LYS A 119 2.87 26.02 5.95
CA LYS A 119 1.78 25.24 6.56
C LYS A 119 1.93 23.78 6.16
N LEU A 120 2.09 22.92 7.18
CA LEU A 120 2.13 21.48 6.97
C LEU A 120 0.75 20.93 6.60
N PHE A 121 -0.29 21.38 7.31
CA PHE A 121 -1.65 20.89 7.10
C PHE A 121 -2.25 21.45 5.82
N GLY A 122 -2.72 20.57 4.94
CA GLY A 122 -3.22 20.85 3.61
C GLY A 122 -2.52 20.06 2.51
N LEU A 123 -2.50 20.61 1.31
CA LEU A 123 -1.91 19.95 0.15
C LEU A 123 -0.43 19.62 0.35
N SER A 124 0.35 20.49 0.99
CA SER A 124 1.79 20.30 1.23
C SER A 124 2.07 19.04 2.04
N GLY A 125 1.41 18.86 3.18
CA GLY A 125 1.59 17.67 4.02
C GLY A 125 1.14 16.39 3.32
N ILE A 126 0.01 16.46 2.61
CA ILE A 126 -0.48 15.33 1.81
C ILE A 126 0.56 14.92 0.77
N LEU A 127 1.13 15.87 0.02
CA LEU A 127 2.14 15.60 -1.00
C LEU A 127 3.42 15.02 -0.42
N ILE A 128 3.93 15.57 0.70
CA ILE A 128 5.14 15.03 1.37
C ILE A 128 4.92 13.58 1.78
N ALA A 129 3.77 13.29 2.42
CA ALA A 129 3.46 11.93 2.86
C ALA A 129 3.30 10.96 1.68
N HIS A 130 2.57 11.34 0.65
CA HIS A 130 2.37 10.51 -0.53
C HIS A 130 3.68 10.26 -1.29
N VAL A 131 4.51 11.30 -1.45
CA VAL A 131 5.82 11.15 -2.09
C VAL A 131 6.69 10.20 -1.29
N TYR A 132 6.77 10.37 0.03
CA TYR A 132 7.56 9.48 0.89
C TYR A 132 7.13 8.02 0.81
N LEU A 133 5.83 7.75 0.78
CA LEU A 133 5.30 6.38 0.70
C LEU A 133 5.54 5.74 -0.68
N ASN A 134 5.55 6.53 -1.76
CA ASN A 134 5.51 5.99 -3.12
C ASN A 134 6.83 6.05 -3.88
N PHE A 135 7.70 7.10 -3.67
CA PHE A 135 8.96 7.18 -4.42
C PHE A 135 9.91 6.00 -4.15
N PRO A 136 9.97 5.39 -2.93
CA PRO A 136 10.85 4.27 -2.68
C PRO A 136 10.44 3.02 -3.47
N LEU A 137 9.14 2.72 -3.51
CA LEU A 137 8.61 1.62 -4.31
C LEU A 137 8.93 1.82 -5.80
N ALA A 138 8.65 3.02 -6.31
CA ALA A 138 8.91 3.37 -7.71
C ALA A 138 10.41 3.25 -8.04
N THR A 139 11.29 3.78 -7.18
CA THR A 139 12.75 3.66 -7.33
C THR A 139 13.19 2.20 -7.41
N ARG A 140 12.68 1.36 -6.50
CA ARG A 140 13.02 -0.06 -6.45
C ARG A 140 12.58 -0.81 -7.71
N ILE A 141 11.35 -0.60 -8.18
CA ILE A 141 10.81 -1.27 -9.37
C ILE A 141 11.55 -0.80 -10.63
N LEU A 142 11.77 0.50 -10.80
CA LEU A 142 12.52 1.02 -11.94
C LEU A 142 13.97 0.54 -11.94
N LEU A 143 14.61 0.48 -10.76
CA LEU A 143 15.96 -0.08 -10.64
C LEU A 143 16.00 -1.55 -11.06
N GLN A 144 15.02 -2.36 -10.68
CA GLN A 144 14.92 -3.76 -11.11
C GLN A 144 14.77 -3.87 -12.63
N ARG A 145 14.04 -2.95 -13.27
CA ARG A 145 13.90 -2.91 -14.73
C ARG A 145 15.21 -2.56 -15.42
N TYR A 146 15.95 -1.58 -14.91
CA TYR A 146 17.29 -1.30 -15.40
C TYR A 146 18.23 -2.51 -15.21
N GLN A 147 18.16 -3.20 -14.08
CA GLN A 147 18.94 -4.39 -13.80
C GLN A 147 18.56 -5.60 -14.68
N ALA A 148 17.37 -5.63 -15.24
CA ALA A 148 16.91 -6.68 -16.15
C ALA A 148 17.42 -6.53 -17.59
N MET A 149 18.08 -5.40 -17.95
CA MET A 149 18.65 -5.22 -19.29
C MET A 149 19.84 -6.18 -19.51
N PRO A 150 19.93 -6.90 -20.64
CA PRO A 150 21.04 -7.79 -20.94
C PRO A 150 22.36 -7.03 -21.10
N ASP A 151 23.47 -7.58 -20.60
CA ASP A 151 24.82 -6.99 -20.74
C ASP A 151 25.27 -6.86 -22.18
N SER A 152 24.84 -7.78 -23.06
CA SER A 152 25.12 -7.73 -24.48
C SER A 152 24.62 -6.42 -25.14
N VAL A 153 23.47 -5.93 -24.71
CA VAL A 153 22.89 -4.69 -25.23
C VAL A 153 23.72 -3.48 -24.82
N GLU A 154 24.23 -3.47 -23.58
CA GLU A 154 25.10 -2.38 -23.11
C GLU A 154 26.45 -2.37 -23.81
N ARG A 155 27.07 -3.54 -23.98
CA ARG A 155 28.33 -3.67 -24.73
C ARG A 155 28.18 -3.26 -26.20
N LEU A 156 27.09 -3.69 -26.84
CA LEU A 156 26.78 -3.29 -28.22
C LEU A 156 26.61 -1.79 -28.35
N SER A 157 25.91 -1.15 -27.40
CA SER A 157 25.73 0.30 -27.38
C SER A 157 27.06 1.07 -27.29
N ALA A 158 28.02 0.53 -26.55
CA ALA A 158 29.35 1.11 -26.43
C ALA A 158 30.18 0.89 -27.70
N GLN A 159 30.10 -0.29 -28.32
CA GLN A 159 30.77 -0.57 -29.60
C GLN A 159 30.25 0.33 -30.74
N LEU A 160 28.94 0.56 -30.77
CA LEU A 160 28.29 1.48 -31.75
C LEU A 160 28.52 2.96 -31.40
N LYS A 161 29.25 3.29 -30.32
CA LYS A 161 29.52 4.65 -29.87
C LYS A 161 28.27 5.54 -29.80
N LEU A 162 27.13 4.94 -29.34
CA LEU A 162 25.88 5.67 -29.20
C LEU A 162 26.03 6.87 -28.26
N SER A 163 25.51 8.01 -28.66
CA SER A 163 25.41 9.19 -27.81
C SER A 163 24.49 8.90 -26.61
N ARG A 164 24.58 9.71 -25.55
CA ARG A 164 23.73 9.54 -24.36
C ARG A 164 22.24 9.59 -24.68
N ILE A 165 21.83 10.48 -25.55
CA ILE A 165 20.43 10.64 -25.98
C ILE A 165 19.99 9.44 -26.80
N GLN A 166 20.81 8.95 -27.73
CA GLN A 166 20.51 7.75 -28.51
C GLN A 166 20.42 6.51 -27.65
N ARG A 167 21.36 6.33 -26.70
CA ARG A 167 21.34 5.23 -25.75
C ARG A 167 20.06 5.27 -24.90
N PHE A 168 19.70 6.44 -24.41
CA PHE A 168 18.45 6.62 -23.67
C PHE A 168 17.24 6.27 -24.53
N ALA A 169 17.10 6.86 -25.71
CA ALA A 169 15.93 6.70 -26.56
C ALA A 169 15.76 5.27 -27.10
N ILE A 170 16.87 4.60 -27.48
CA ILE A 170 16.83 3.29 -28.14
C ILE A 170 16.84 2.14 -27.13
N LEU A 171 17.57 2.25 -26.01
CA LEU A 171 17.76 1.13 -25.07
C LEU A 171 17.00 1.31 -23.76
N GLU A 172 17.18 2.46 -23.10
CA GLU A 172 16.65 2.65 -21.75
C GLU A 172 15.14 2.91 -21.78
N TRP A 173 14.67 3.83 -22.60
CA TRP A 173 13.27 4.25 -22.67
C TRP A 173 12.28 3.12 -23.01
N PRO A 174 12.50 2.28 -24.04
CA PRO A 174 11.61 1.18 -24.34
C PRO A 174 11.49 0.17 -23.20
N GLN A 175 12.58 -0.03 -22.44
CA GLN A 175 12.61 -0.96 -21.31
C GLN A 175 11.88 -0.45 -20.08
N ILE A 176 11.95 0.86 -19.78
CA ILE A 176 11.36 1.45 -18.57
C ILE A 176 9.96 1.99 -18.78
N ARG A 177 9.60 2.42 -20.00
CA ARG A 177 8.30 3.03 -20.31
C ARG A 177 7.10 2.20 -19.82
N PRO A 178 7.02 0.88 -20.06
CA PRO A 178 5.88 0.10 -19.58
C PRO A 178 5.79 0.07 -18.04
N ALA A 179 6.93 0.00 -17.34
CA ALA A 179 6.98 0.03 -15.90
C ALA A 179 6.63 1.41 -15.34
N LEU A 180 7.07 2.48 -16.00
CA LEU A 180 6.77 3.85 -15.60
C LEU A 180 5.27 4.14 -15.71
N LEU A 181 4.63 3.72 -16.80
CA LEU A 181 3.18 3.87 -17.00
C LEU A 181 2.37 3.08 -15.97
N ALA A 182 2.79 1.83 -15.70
CA ALA A 182 2.15 1.01 -14.69
C ALA A 182 2.31 1.58 -13.27
N LEU A 183 3.50 2.11 -12.95
CA LEU A 183 3.74 2.79 -11.67
C LEU A 183 2.91 4.07 -11.56
N ALA A 184 2.80 4.84 -12.64
CA ALA A 184 1.94 6.02 -12.65
C ALA A 184 0.49 5.67 -12.31
N GLY A 185 -0.07 4.65 -12.94
CA GLY A 185 -1.43 4.17 -12.65
C GLY A 185 -1.58 3.67 -11.21
N LEU A 186 -0.63 2.86 -10.72
CA LEU A 186 -0.67 2.34 -9.36
C LEU A 186 -0.59 3.45 -8.31
N ILE A 187 0.41 4.33 -8.41
CA ILE A 187 0.62 5.42 -7.44
C ILE A 187 -0.58 6.37 -7.46
N PHE A 188 -1.12 6.67 -8.65
CA PHE A 188 -2.30 7.51 -8.78
C PHE A 188 -3.49 6.93 -8.01
N ILE A 189 -3.79 5.63 -8.18
CA ILE A 189 -4.88 4.94 -7.48
C ILE A 189 -4.63 4.92 -5.97
N LEU A 190 -3.39 4.64 -5.52
CA LEU A 190 -3.04 4.65 -4.10
C LEU A 190 -3.23 6.04 -3.47
N CYS A 191 -2.84 7.10 -4.17
CA CYS A 191 -3.01 8.47 -3.70
C CYS A 191 -4.47 8.95 -3.79
N PHE A 192 -5.22 8.51 -4.80
CA PHE A 192 -6.64 8.83 -4.95
C PHE A 192 -7.50 8.20 -3.84
N ASN A 193 -7.18 6.96 -3.44
CA ASN A 193 -7.85 6.21 -2.39
C ASN A 193 -7.17 6.38 -1.01
N SER A 194 -6.49 7.50 -0.77
CA SER A 194 -5.77 7.72 0.48
C SER A 194 -6.67 8.36 1.53
N PHE A 195 -7.06 7.59 2.54
CA PHE A 195 -7.84 8.06 3.69
C PHE A 195 -6.96 8.62 4.81
N ALA A 196 -6.06 7.79 5.37
CA ALA A 196 -5.31 8.12 6.59
C ALA A 196 -4.45 9.39 6.45
N VAL A 197 -3.80 9.58 5.29
CA VAL A 197 -2.97 10.77 5.03
C VAL A 197 -3.83 12.03 5.01
N VAL A 198 -4.97 12.00 4.32
CA VAL A 198 -5.85 13.16 4.20
C VAL A 198 -6.58 13.44 5.51
N LEU A 199 -6.98 12.40 6.25
CA LEU A 199 -7.58 12.53 7.58
C LEU A 199 -6.65 13.27 8.55
N ALA A 200 -5.37 12.93 8.56
CA ALA A 200 -4.42 13.46 9.52
C ALA A 200 -3.72 14.75 9.07
N LEU A 201 -3.46 14.92 7.78
CA LEU A 201 -2.69 16.06 7.23
C LEU A 201 -3.53 17.01 6.36
N GLY A 202 -4.79 16.69 6.05
CA GLY A 202 -5.62 17.51 5.16
C GLY A 202 -5.95 18.92 5.70
N GLY A 203 -6.08 19.06 7.01
CA GLY A 203 -6.17 20.38 7.67
C GLY A 203 -7.45 21.18 7.42
N GLY A 204 -8.50 20.59 6.86
CA GLY A 204 -9.80 21.26 6.74
C GLY A 204 -10.54 21.06 5.41
N PRO A 205 -11.67 21.79 5.20
CA PRO A 205 -12.61 21.54 4.09
C PRO A 205 -12.01 21.74 2.70
N ALA A 206 -10.98 22.59 2.57
CA ALA A 206 -10.33 22.87 1.29
C ALA A 206 -9.53 21.70 0.76
N SER A 207 -9.12 20.76 1.62
CA SER A 207 -8.29 19.60 1.31
C SER A 207 -9.01 18.27 1.51
N THR A 208 -10.33 18.26 1.37
CA THR A 208 -11.17 17.06 1.53
C THR A 208 -11.16 16.24 0.24
N THR A 209 -10.92 14.91 0.38
CA THR A 209 -11.05 13.91 -0.69
C THR A 209 -12.34 13.11 -0.52
N PHE A 210 -12.68 12.27 -1.53
CA PHE A 210 -13.86 11.39 -1.45
C PHE A 210 -13.87 10.53 -0.19
N GLU A 211 -12.76 9.87 0.13
CA GLU A 211 -12.66 9.00 1.31
C GLU A 211 -12.96 9.76 2.62
N LEU A 212 -12.40 10.96 2.76
CA LEU A 212 -12.63 11.77 3.94
C LEU A 212 -14.07 12.32 3.98
N ALA A 213 -14.62 12.74 2.84
CA ALA A 213 -16.00 13.24 2.76
C ALA A 213 -17.02 12.15 3.12
N ILE A 214 -16.86 10.93 2.60
CA ILE A 214 -17.68 9.76 2.95
C ILE A 214 -17.64 9.52 4.46
N TYR A 215 -16.44 9.51 5.05
CA TYR A 215 -16.28 9.34 6.49
C TYR A 215 -16.97 10.43 7.28
N GLN A 216 -16.84 11.69 6.87
CA GLN A 216 -17.48 12.83 7.52
C GLN A 216 -19.00 12.76 7.42
N ALA A 217 -19.54 12.42 6.24
CA ALA A 217 -20.96 12.24 6.04
C ALA A 217 -21.56 11.15 6.95
N LEU A 218 -20.84 10.01 7.11
CA LEU A 218 -21.32 8.91 7.95
C LEU A 218 -21.17 9.17 9.45
N LYS A 219 -20.03 9.69 9.91
CA LYS A 219 -19.68 9.74 11.34
C LYS A 219 -20.01 11.05 12.03
N TYR A 220 -20.03 12.15 11.30
CA TYR A 220 -20.25 13.48 11.88
C TYR A 220 -21.58 14.11 11.45
N GLN A 221 -21.96 13.95 10.19
CA GLN A 221 -23.18 14.57 9.66
C GLN A 221 -24.39 13.63 9.72
N PHE A 222 -24.16 12.30 9.84
CA PHE A 222 -25.18 11.25 9.77
C PHE A 222 -26.04 11.32 8.49
N ASN A 223 -25.45 11.82 7.40
CA ASN A 223 -26.09 11.95 6.09
C ASN A 223 -25.76 10.72 5.22
N LEU A 224 -26.61 9.71 5.32
CA LEU A 224 -26.42 8.44 4.60
C LEU A 224 -26.53 8.60 3.09
N SER A 225 -27.41 9.49 2.61
CA SER A 225 -27.59 9.74 1.16
C SER A 225 -26.37 10.39 0.53
N GLU A 226 -25.74 11.36 1.22
CA GLU A 226 -24.51 11.97 0.78
C GLU A 226 -23.36 10.94 0.75
N ALA A 227 -23.18 10.19 1.83
CA ALA A 227 -22.16 9.15 1.92
C ALA A 227 -22.27 8.11 0.79
N LEU A 228 -23.50 7.66 0.52
CA LEU A 228 -23.80 6.70 -0.53
C LEU A 228 -23.52 7.27 -1.92
N THR A 229 -23.94 8.51 -2.17
CA THR A 229 -23.71 9.16 -3.46
C THR A 229 -22.21 9.36 -3.73
N LEU A 230 -21.46 9.84 -2.74
CA LEU A 230 -20.02 10.00 -2.83
C LEU A 230 -19.29 8.65 -3.01
N ALA A 231 -19.76 7.58 -2.34
CA ALA A 231 -19.20 6.25 -2.48
C ALA A 231 -19.40 5.69 -3.90
N TRP A 232 -20.58 5.87 -4.50
CA TRP A 232 -20.82 5.49 -5.90
C TRP A 232 -19.96 6.29 -6.88
N MET A 233 -19.82 7.59 -6.67
CA MET A 233 -18.96 8.43 -7.51
C MET A 233 -17.49 7.98 -7.40
N GLN A 234 -17.00 7.75 -6.20
CA GLN A 234 -15.63 7.25 -5.98
C GLN A 234 -15.43 5.90 -6.65
N PHE A 235 -16.37 4.97 -6.49
CA PHE A 235 -16.30 3.64 -7.12
C PHE A 235 -16.23 3.74 -8.65
N ALA A 236 -17.09 4.56 -9.27
CA ALA A 236 -17.11 4.74 -10.72
C ALA A 236 -15.78 5.33 -11.23
N ILE A 237 -15.26 6.34 -10.55
CA ILE A 237 -14.00 7.00 -10.93
C ILE A 237 -12.81 6.06 -10.71
N ALA A 238 -12.72 5.41 -9.53
CA ALA A 238 -11.66 4.46 -9.23
C ALA A 238 -11.67 3.27 -10.21
N GLY A 239 -12.86 2.76 -10.54
CA GLY A 239 -13.04 1.69 -11.53
C GLY A 239 -12.57 2.10 -12.93
N ALA A 240 -12.93 3.29 -13.38
CA ALA A 240 -12.48 3.82 -14.67
C ALA A 240 -10.95 4.00 -14.72
N LEU A 241 -10.35 4.54 -13.65
CA LEU A 241 -8.91 4.72 -13.51
C LEU A 241 -8.17 3.38 -13.47
N PHE A 242 -8.72 2.38 -12.77
CA PHE A 242 -8.16 1.04 -12.72
C PHE A 242 -8.21 0.37 -14.10
N ALA A 243 -9.34 0.44 -14.80
CA ALA A 243 -9.48 -0.07 -16.15
C ALA A 243 -8.48 0.58 -17.12
N LEU A 244 -8.33 1.90 -17.05
CA LEU A 244 -7.34 2.64 -17.84
C LEU A 244 -5.92 2.18 -17.54
N SER A 245 -5.57 2.02 -16.26
CA SER A 245 -4.23 1.56 -15.85
C SER A 245 -3.94 0.13 -16.34
N ALA A 246 -4.93 -0.75 -16.31
CA ALA A 246 -4.81 -2.13 -16.79
C ALA A 246 -4.60 -2.22 -18.31
N LEU A 247 -5.17 -1.29 -19.08
CA LEU A 247 -4.95 -1.19 -20.52
C LEU A 247 -3.54 -0.69 -20.86
N LEU A 248 -2.96 0.18 -20.02
CA LEU A 248 -1.68 0.83 -20.27
C LEU A 248 -0.45 -0.03 -19.99
N ALA A 249 -0.52 -0.97 -19.05
CA ALA A 249 0.67 -1.74 -18.66
C ALA A 249 0.39 -3.08 -17.97
N LYS A 250 1.06 -4.14 -18.47
CA LYS A 250 1.18 -5.44 -17.80
C LYS A 250 2.56 -5.53 -17.14
N VAL A 251 2.66 -5.32 -15.83
CA VAL A 251 3.94 -5.37 -15.09
C VAL A 251 3.85 -6.30 -13.88
N ASN A 252 4.82 -7.19 -13.72
CA ASN A 252 4.99 -7.98 -12.51
C ASN A 252 5.72 -7.14 -11.44
N TRP A 253 5.02 -6.76 -10.39
CA TRP A 253 5.50 -5.86 -9.34
C TRP A 253 6.53 -6.49 -8.37
N LEU A 254 6.51 -7.81 -8.21
CA LEU A 254 7.25 -8.53 -7.18
C LEU A 254 8.35 -9.45 -7.73
N GLY A 255 8.70 -9.33 -9.00
CA GLY A 255 9.75 -10.15 -9.61
C GLY A 255 11.13 -9.90 -8.98
N SER A 256 11.85 -10.97 -8.66
CA SER A 256 13.25 -10.89 -8.23
C SER A 256 14.16 -10.85 -9.46
N SER A 257 15.04 -9.86 -9.55
CA SER A 257 16.10 -9.84 -10.55
C SER A 257 17.38 -10.45 -9.97
N ARG A 258 18.00 -11.39 -10.70
CA ARG A 258 19.34 -11.87 -10.37
C ARG A 258 20.36 -10.79 -10.72
N THR A 259 21.16 -10.38 -9.74
CA THR A 259 22.30 -9.48 -9.97
C THR A 259 23.47 -10.28 -10.50
N THR A 260 23.76 -10.17 -11.77
CA THR A 260 25.02 -10.64 -12.38
C THR A 260 26.01 -9.48 -12.46
N GLU A 261 27.31 -9.77 -12.39
CA GLU A 261 28.34 -8.75 -12.63
C GLU A 261 28.19 -8.21 -14.06
N ARG A 262 28.14 -6.89 -14.20
CA ARG A 262 27.81 -6.23 -15.47
C ARG A 262 28.82 -5.16 -15.81
N TRP A 263 29.18 -5.09 -17.09
CA TRP A 263 30.04 -4.06 -17.64
C TRP A 263 29.32 -2.71 -17.70
N GLN A 264 30.03 -1.62 -17.40
CA GLN A 264 29.54 -0.25 -17.55
C GLN A 264 30.63 0.69 -18.04
N PRO A 265 30.28 1.67 -18.92
CA PRO A 265 31.18 2.72 -19.31
C PRO A 265 31.50 3.65 -18.13
N ARG A 266 32.78 4.04 -18.00
CA ARG A 266 33.22 5.02 -16.99
C ARG A 266 32.64 6.39 -17.33
N GLY A 267 31.88 6.98 -16.37
CA GLY A 267 31.35 8.35 -16.48
C GLY A 267 32.39 9.42 -16.11
N SER A 268 32.10 10.68 -16.46
CA SER A 268 32.90 11.85 -16.04
C SER A 268 32.88 12.03 -14.51
N LEU A 269 33.86 12.78 -13.96
CA LEU A 269 33.92 13.05 -12.52
C LEU A 269 32.67 13.78 -12.03
N SER A 270 32.18 14.77 -12.77
CA SER A 270 30.97 15.54 -12.44
C SER A 270 29.73 14.65 -12.37
N GLU A 271 29.58 13.69 -13.29
CA GLU A 271 28.50 12.71 -13.25
C GLU A 271 28.58 11.79 -12.02
N ARG A 272 29.80 11.42 -11.66
CA ARG A 272 30.00 10.56 -10.48
C ARG A 272 29.65 11.30 -9.20
N ILE A 273 30.02 12.59 -9.09
CA ILE A 273 29.63 13.44 -7.96
C ILE A 273 28.10 13.55 -7.89
N LEU A 274 27.43 13.89 -9.00
CA LEU A 274 25.97 14.01 -9.05
C LEU A 274 25.25 12.70 -8.63
N ARG A 275 25.75 11.55 -9.06
CA ARG A 275 25.18 10.24 -8.70
C ARG A 275 25.35 9.93 -7.23
N TRP A 276 26.52 10.25 -6.65
CA TRP A 276 26.76 10.07 -5.22
C TRP A 276 25.91 11.02 -4.38
N SER A 277 25.77 12.30 -4.77
CA SER A 277 24.91 13.24 -4.05
C SER A 277 23.43 12.80 -4.09
N ALA A 278 22.95 12.30 -5.22
CA ALA A 278 21.60 11.76 -5.32
C ALA A 278 21.40 10.50 -4.46
N TYR A 279 22.41 9.62 -4.39
CA TYR A 279 22.37 8.47 -3.49
C TYR A 279 22.33 8.88 -2.03
N SER A 280 23.17 9.83 -1.63
CA SER A 280 23.17 10.38 -0.27
C SER A 280 21.85 11.08 0.08
N LEU A 281 21.29 11.85 -0.86
CA LEU A 281 19.96 12.44 -0.70
C LEU A 281 18.86 11.37 -0.56
N GLY A 282 18.93 10.29 -1.35
CA GLY A 282 18.02 9.17 -1.23
C GLY A 282 18.06 8.52 0.16
N TRP A 283 19.26 8.34 0.73
CA TRP A 283 19.42 7.88 2.11
C TRP A 283 18.83 8.86 3.13
N LEU A 284 19.10 10.15 2.97
CA LEU A 284 18.57 11.18 3.85
C LEU A 284 17.04 11.16 3.83
N LEU A 285 16.43 11.13 2.65
CA LEU A 285 14.97 11.09 2.51
C LEU A 285 14.37 9.85 3.16
N LEU A 286 15.00 8.66 3.01
CA LEU A 286 14.50 7.42 3.61
C LEU A 286 14.66 7.38 5.13
N LEU A 287 15.78 7.89 5.66
CA LEU A 287 16.10 7.80 7.08
C LEU A 287 15.50 8.94 7.90
N ALA A 288 15.27 10.12 7.32
CA ALA A 288 14.82 11.30 8.05
C ALA A 288 13.56 11.06 8.91
N PRO A 289 12.48 10.39 8.41
CA PRO A 289 11.32 10.10 9.23
C PRO A 289 11.61 9.10 10.38
N ILE A 290 12.46 8.11 10.14
CA ILE A 290 12.87 7.14 11.17
C ILE A 290 13.70 7.83 12.26
N LEU A 291 14.62 8.70 11.85
CA LEU A 291 15.45 9.48 12.78
C LEU A 291 14.60 10.47 13.59
N ALA A 292 13.60 11.10 12.97
CA ALA A 292 12.69 11.99 13.68
C ALA A 292 11.90 11.26 14.78
N LEU A 293 11.43 10.06 14.52
CA LEU A 293 10.76 9.24 15.54
C LEU A 293 11.71 8.89 16.68
N THR A 294 12.90 8.39 16.36
CA THR A 294 13.86 7.96 17.38
C THR A 294 14.40 9.11 18.22
N SER A 295 14.59 10.30 17.63
CA SER A 295 15.04 11.50 18.35
C SER A 295 13.97 12.11 19.26
N SER A 296 12.70 11.80 19.02
CA SER A 296 11.56 12.29 19.82
C SER A 296 11.16 11.32 20.94
N LEU A 297 11.93 10.25 21.16
CA LEU A 297 11.69 9.30 22.25
C LEU A 297 12.23 9.84 23.56
N GLU A 298 11.32 10.25 24.46
CA GLU A 298 11.66 10.68 25.82
C GLU A 298 11.23 9.61 26.82
N LEU A 299 12.19 9.15 27.62
CA LEU A 299 11.95 8.13 28.67
C LEU A 299 10.97 8.64 29.74
N SER A 300 11.03 9.92 30.07
CA SER A 300 10.11 10.59 31.00
C SER A 300 8.64 10.46 30.53
N LYS A 301 8.41 10.65 29.26
CA LYS A 301 7.07 10.53 28.65
C LYS A 301 6.60 9.07 28.59
N LEU A 302 7.49 8.15 28.27
CA LEU A 302 7.16 6.71 28.29
C LEU A 302 6.69 6.27 29.68
N LEU A 303 7.34 6.73 30.75
CA LEU A 303 6.98 6.39 32.14
C LEU A 303 5.68 7.09 32.60
N SER A 304 5.32 8.22 32.02
CA SER A 304 4.07 8.94 32.34
C SER A 304 2.87 8.51 31.51
N MET A 305 3.07 7.73 30.43
CA MET A 305 1.99 7.22 29.59
C MET A 305 1.22 6.11 30.27
N ASN A 306 -0.05 5.96 29.87
CA ASN A 306 -0.85 4.81 30.23
C ASN A 306 -0.39 3.57 29.43
N LEU A 307 0.55 2.81 30.00
CA LEU A 307 1.11 1.63 29.34
C LEU A 307 0.08 0.52 29.13
N THR A 308 -0.99 0.46 29.95
CA THR A 308 -2.08 -0.51 29.76
C THR A 308 -2.87 -0.18 28.51
N GLU A 309 -3.23 1.09 28.28
CA GLU A 309 -3.90 1.53 27.05
C GLU A 309 -3.05 1.23 25.80
N LEU A 310 -1.74 1.49 25.87
CA LEU A 310 -0.81 1.21 24.78
C LEU A 310 -0.71 -0.30 24.49
N GLY A 311 -0.61 -1.11 25.55
CA GLY A 311 -0.57 -2.58 25.46
C GLY A 311 -1.85 -3.16 24.89
N ASP A 312 -3.00 -2.69 25.36
CA ASP A 312 -4.32 -3.11 24.86
C ASP A 312 -4.52 -2.73 23.38
N ALA A 313 -4.12 -1.52 23.00
CA ALA A 313 -4.20 -1.07 21.60
C ALA A 313 -3.30 -1.91 20.68
N LEU A 314 -2.09 -2.26 21.12
CA LEU A 314 -1.20 -3.17 20.41
C LEU A 314 -1.82 -4.57 20.28
N LEU A 315 -2.32 -5.12 21.37
CA LEU A 315 -2.96 -6.45 21.37
C LEU A 315 -4.14 -6.51 20.44
N ARG A 316 -5.04 -5.51 20.48
CA ARG A 316 -6.18 -5.41 19.55
C ARG A 316 -5.72 -5.33 18.08
N SER A 317 -4.70 -4.51 17.80
CA SER A 317 -4.12 -4.43 16.44
C SER A 317 -3.58 -5.77 15.98
N LEU A 318 -2.89 -6.50 16.86
CA LEU A 318 -2.37 -7.83 16.53
C LEU A 318 -3.49 -8.84 16.33
N VAL A 319 -4.53 -8.85 17.17
CA VAL A 319 -5.67 -9.78 17.03
C VAL A 319 -6.41 -9.53 15.71
N ILE A 320 -6.73 -8.27 15.39
CA ILE A 320 -7.39 -7.90 14.13
C ILE A 320 -6.49 -8.23 12.94
N GLY A 321 -5.22 -7.82 13.00
CA GLY A 321 -4.25 -8.05 11.93
C GLY A 321 -3.97 -9.53 11.66
N LEU A 322 -3.80 -10.34 12.71
CA LEU A 322 -3.64 -11.79 12.60
C LEU A 322 -4.90 -12.44 12.04
N GLY A 323 -6.07 -12.09 12.59
CA GLY A 323 -7.35 -12.60 12.10
C GLY A 323 -7.56 -12.30 10.62
N ALA A 324 -7.37 -11.04 10.21
CA ALA A 324 -7.48 -10.62 8.82
C ALA A 324 -6.49 -11.36 7.90
N THR A 325 -5.23 -11.47 8.34
CA THR A 325 -4.18 -12.15 7.56
C THR A 325 -4.46 -13.64 7.40
N LEU A 326 -4.88 -14.32 8.46
CA LEU A 326 -5.22 -15.75 8.40
C LEU A 326 -6.43 -16.01 7.50
N VAL A 327 -7.48 -15.19 7.60
CA VAL A 327 -8.66 -15.28 6.72
C VAL A 327 -8.25 -15.05 5.26
N ALA A 328 -7.46 -14.00 4.99
CA ALA A 328 -6.99 -13.70 3.65
C ALA A 328 -6.09 -14.81 3.06
N LEU A 329 -5.19 -15.39 3.86
CA LEU A 329 -4.35 -16.53 3.43
C LEU A 329 -5.19 -17.78 3.15
N LEU A 330 -6.17 -18.07 3.98
CA LEU A 330 -7.10 -19.17 3.74
C LEU A 330 -7.84 -18.99 2.42
N LEU A 331 -8.46 -17.83 2.19
CA LEU A 331 -9.13 -17.50 0.94
C LEU A 331 -8.16 -17.58 -0.25
N CYS A 332 -6.95 -17.03 -0.09
CA CYS A 332 -5.91 -17.07 -1.12
C CYS A 332 -5.54 -18.51 -1.51
N LEU A 333 -5.28 -19.40 -0.54
CA LEU A 333 -4.97 -20.80 -0.78
C LEU A 333 -6.08 -21.56 -1.50
N LEU A 334 -7.34 -21.21 -1.19
CA LEU A 334 -8.50 -21.82 -1.86
C LEU A 334 -8.69 -21.30 -3.28
N ILE A 335 -8.40 -20.04 -3.56
CA ILE A 335 -8.60 -19.38 -4.85
C ILE A 335 -7.42 -19.63 -5.83
N LEU A 336 -6.17 -19.72 -5.34
CA LEU A 336 -4.99 -19.87 -6.18
C LEU A 336 -5.08 -21.03 -7.20
N PRO A 337 -5.63 -22.21 -6.90
CA PRO A 337 -5.80 -23.27 -7.88
C PRO A 337 -6.68 -22.91 -9.09
N LEU A 338 -7.51 -21.86 -8.97
CA LEU A 338 -8.38 -21.35 -10.04
C LEU A 338 -7.68 -20.36 -10.98
N GLN A 339 -6.49 -19.87 -10.61
CA GLN A 339 -5.76 -18.81 -11.31
C GLN A 339 -5.34 -19.07 -12.76
N PRO A 340 -5.23 -20.33 -13.27
CA PRO A 340 -5.03 -20.56 -14.69
C PRO A 340 -6.15 -20.02 -15.57
N ASN A 341 -7.37 -19.91 -15.04
CA ASN A 341 -8.49 -19.31 -15.75
C ASN A 341 -8.46 -17.77 -15.60
N PRO A 342 -8.34 -17.01 -16.71
CA PRO A 342 -8.22 -15.56 -16.65
C PRO A 342 -9.44 -14.85 -16.07
N LEU A 343 -10.65 -15.39 -16.29
CA LEU A 343 -11.88 -14.85 -15.73
C LEU A 343 -11.91 -15.00 -14.20
N LEU A 344 -11.58 -16.19 -13.70
CA LEU A 344 -11.55 -16.48 -12.26
C LEU A 344 -10.40 -15.69 -11.58
N ALA A 345 -9.27 -15.51 -12.26
CA ALA A 345 -8.19 -14.66 -11.80
C ALA A 345 -8.64 -13.20 -11.68
N TRP A 346 -9.38 -12.68 -12.65
CA TRP A 346 -9.94 -11.33 -12.59
C TRP A 346 -10.97 -11.19 -11.47
N LEU A 347 -11.92 -12.12 -11.36
CA LEU A 347 -12.92 -12.13 -10.29
C LEU A 347 -12.29 -12.19 -8.89
N SER A 348 -11.16 -12.87 -8.71
CA SER A 348 -10.47 -12.96 -7.42
C SER A 348 -9.74 -11.68 -7.01
N THR A 349 -9.54 -10.75 -7.93
CA THR A 349 -8.82 -9.48 -7.71
C THR A 349 -9.72 -8.24 -7.88
N HIS A 350 -11.03 -8.42 -8.09
CA HIS A 350 -11.96 -7.31 -8.32
C HIS A 350 -12.03 -6.30 -7.16
N HIS A 351 -11.66 -6.71 -5.94
CA HIS A 351 -11.60 -5.84 -4.77
C HIS A 351 -10.56 -4.72 -4.89
N LEU A 352 -9.57 -4.86 -5.80
CA LEU A 352 -8.65 -3.76 -6.11
C LEU A 352 -9.34 -2.56 -6.76
N VAL A 353 -10.51 -2.78 -7.35
CA VAL A 353 -11.30 -1.72 -8.01
C VAL A 353 -12.10 -0.93 -6.99
N ALA A 354 -12.61 -1.58 -5.94
CA ALA A 354 -13.44 -0.92 -4.94
C ALA A 354 -12.55 -0.38 -3.79
N PRO A 355 -12.52 0.94 -3.60
CA PRO A 355 -11.79 1.54 -2.47
C PRO A 355 -12.28 0.99 -1.12
N ALA A 356 -11.37 0.96 -0.15
CA ALA A 356 -11.67 0.47 1.21
C ALA A 356 -12.89 1.14 1.82
N MET A 357 -12.98 2.46 1.70
CA MET A 357 -14.06 3.25 2.25
C MET A 357 -15.39 2.92 1.57
N VAL A 358 -15.42 2.68 0.25
CA VAL A 358 -16.64 2.33 -0.50
C VAL A 358 -17.24 1.01 -0.02
N LEU A 359 -16.42 -0.05 0.08
CA LEU A 359 -16.87 -1.35 0.59
C LEU A 359 -17.31 -1.25 2.04
N SER A 360 -16.54 -0.56 2.85
CA SER A 360 -16.85 -0.35 4.27
C SER A 360 -18.14 0.44 4.45
N THR A 361 -18.39 1.47 3.65
CA THR A 361 -19.62 2.27 3.66
C THR A 361 -20.83 1.40 3.33
N GLY A 362 -20.74 0.60 2.28
CA GLY A 362 -21.85 -0.28 1.91
C GLY A 362 -22.22 -1.28 3.01
N ILE A 363 -21.23 -1.95 3.59
CA ILE A 363 -21.46 -2.88 4.72
C ILE A 363 -21.96 -2.11 5.95
N TYR A 364 -21.43 -0.92 6.23
CA TYR A 364 -21.87 -0.09 7.35
C TYR A 364 -23.35 0.27 7.24
N ILE A 365 -23.79 0.78 6.10
CA ILE A 365 -25.19 1.14 5.83
C ILE A 365 -26.10 -0.10 5.91
N TRP A 366 -25.64 -1.24 5.34
CA TRP A 366 -26.39 -2.49 5.41
C TRP A 366 -26.58 -2.99 6.85
N LEU A 367 -25.52 -2.98 7.68
CA LEU A 367 -25.62 -3.37 9.10
C LEU A 367 -26.47 -2.41 9.92
N LEU A 368 -26.40 -1.12 9.59
CA LEU A 368 -27.23 -0.11 10.23
C LEU A 368 -28.72 -0.36 9.98
N SER A 369 -29.10 -0.73 8.74
CA SER A 369 -30.51 -1.07 8.39
C SER A 369 -31.01 -2.31 9.12
N LEU A 370 -30.12 -3.20 9.56
CA LEU A 370 -30.47 -4.39 10.35
C LEU A 370 -30.47 -4.13 11.87
N GLY A 371 -30.10 -2.93 12.32
CA GLY A 371 -29.93 -2.61 13.74
C GLY A 371 -28.81 -3.42 14.44
N SER A 372 -27.90 -4.01 13.68
CA SER A 372 -26.92 -5.00 14.18
C SER A 372 -25.47 -4.51 14.15
N LEU A 373 -25.24 -3.23 13.86
CA LEU A 373 -23.91 -2.66 13.67
C LEU A 373 -22.97 -2.95 14.86
N GLY A 374 -23.41 -2.67 16.09
CA GLY A 374 -22.59 -2.85 17.29
C GLY A 374 -22.18 -4.30 17.58
N GLN A 375 -23.03 -5.26 17.21
CA GLN A 375 -22.78 -6.69 17.47
C GLN A 375 -21.74 -7.29 16.52
N TRP A 376 -21.71 -6.83 15.27
CA TRP A 376 -20.90 -7.43 14.19
C TRP A 376 -19.67 -6.61 13.81
N SER A 377 -19.50 -5.40 14.38
CA SER A 377 -18.40 -4.48 14.03
C SER A 377 -17.03 -5.14 14.03
N PHE A 378 -16.72 -5.92 15.09
CA PHE A 378 -15.41 -6.55 15.24
C PHE A 378 -15.15 -7.62 14.17
N ILE A 379 -16.16 -8.41 13.82
CA ILE A 379 -16.05 -9.44 12.77
C ILE A 379 -15.85 -8.77 11.40
N TRP A 380 -16.61 -7.71 11.13
CA TRP A 380 -16.48 -6.98 9.87
C TRP A 380 -15.16 -6.22 9.76
N LEU A 381 -14.59 -5.74 10.87
CA LEU A 381 -13.22 -5.23 10.90
C LEU A 381 -12.22 -6.27 10.35
N ILE A 382 -12.28 -7.50 10.82
CA ILE A 382 -11.40 -8.58 10.37
C ILE A 382 -11.66 -8.94 8.91
N LEU A 383 -12.94 -9.11 8.53
CA LEU A 383 -13.32 -9.55 7.17
C LEU A 383 -12.96 -8.49 6.12
N LEU A 384 -13.28 -7.22 6.36
CA LEU A 384 -12.96 -6.14 5.42
C LEU A 384 -11.46 -5.95 5.27
N ASN A 385 -10.71 -5.96 6.37
CA ASN A 385 -9.24 -5.95 6.31
C ASN A 385 -8.70 -7.16 5.53
N ALA A 386 -9.26 -8.35 5.73
CA ALA A 386 -8.86 -9.54 4.97
C ALA A 386 -9.09 -9.36 3.46
N LEU A 387 -10.21 -8.77 3.06
CA LEU A 387 -10.51 -8.47 1.65
C LEU A 387 -9.53 -7.47 1.04
N LEU A 388 -9.15 -6.44 1.79
CA LEU A 388 -8.22 -5.40 1.32
C LEU A 388 -6.80 -5.93 1.09
N ILE A 389 -6.33 -6.85 1.94
CA ILE A 389 -4.99 -7.44 1.80
C ILE A 389 -4.94 -8.62 0.82
N LEU A 390 -6.06 -9.28 0.56
CA LEU A 390 -6.16 -10.48 -0.27
C LEU A 390 -5.52 -10.34 -1.67
N PRO A 391 -5.74 -9.26 -2.44
CA PRO A 391 -5.13 -9.11 -3.77
C PRO A 391 -3.61 -9.06 -3.74
N PHE A 392 -3.03 -8.48 -2.69
CA PHE A 392 -1.58 -8.42 -2.50
C PHE A 392 -1.01 -9.82 -2.24
N LEU A 393 -1.70 -10.63 -1.42
CA LEU A 393 -1.31 -12.01 -1.14
C LEU A 393 -1.43 -12.89 -2.39
N ILE A 394 -2.52 -12.76 -3.16
CA ILE A 394 -2.68 -13.47 -4.44
C ILE A 394 -1.54 -13.11 -5.39
N THR A 395 -1.23 -11.83 -5.55
CA THR A 395 -0.14 -11.38 -6.43
C THR A 395 1.21 -11.94 -6.01
N GLN A 396 1.47 -12.06 -4.71
CA GLN A 396 2.71 -12.60 -4.17
C GLN A 396 2.82 -14.12 -4.33
N LEU A 397 1.74 -14.86 -4.08
CA LEU A 397 1.74 -16.33 -4.08
C LEU A 397 1.55 -16.94 -5.48
N ARG A 398 0.91 -16.20 -6.39
CA ARG A 398 0.57 -16.67 -7.73
C ARG A 398 1.75 -17.24 -8.54
N PRO A 399 2.94 -16.63 -8.59
CA PRO A 399 4.06 -17.18 -9.35
C PRO A 399 4.47 -18.57 -8.87
N THR A 400 4.56 -18.76 -7.54
CA THR A 400 4.91 -20.05 -6.94
C THR A 400 3.82 -21.09 -7.17
N ALA A 401 2.55 -20.70 -7.10
CA ALA A 401 1.42 -21.59 -7.37
C ALA A 401 1.36 -22.03 -8.84
N ILE A 402 1.65 -21.13 -9.79
CA ILE A 402 1.73 -21.47 -11.22
C ILE A 402 2.89 -22.42 -11.48
N ASN A 403 4.08 -22.16 -10.90
CA ASN A 403 5.23 -23.06 -11.03
C ASN A 403 4.91 -24.46 -10.51
N TYR A 404 4.24 -24.57 -9.35
CA TYR A 404 3.79 -25.86 -8.82
C TYR A 404 2.88 -26.59 -9.81
N GLN A 405 1.90 -25.91 -10.40
CA GLN A 405 0.99 -26.51 -11.36
C GLN A 405 1.74 -26.99 -12.62
N GLN A 406 2.67 -26.20 -13.15
CA GLN A 406 3.45 -26.56 -14.34
C GLN A 406 4.38 -27.76 -14.11
N GLN A 407 5.01 -27.83 -12.93
CA GLN A 407 6.00 -28.86 -12.62
C GLN A 407 5.39 -30.17 -12.10
N TYR A 408 4.37 -30.07 -11.25
CA TYR A 408 3.88 -31.24 -10.48
C TYR A 408 2.48 -31.71 -10.85
N HIS A 409 1.71 -30.96 -11.64
CA HIS A 409 0.32 -31.33 -11.95
C HIS A 409 0.20 -32.72 -12.60
N ARG A 410 1.02 -32.99 -13.62
CA ARG A 410 1.02 -34.30 -14.31
C ARG A 410 1.43 -35.46 -13.40
N LEU A 411 2.43 -35.23 -12.55
CA LEU A 411 2.90 -36.23 -11.59
C LEU A 411 1.83 -36.56 -10.56
N ILE A 412 1.20 -35.55 -9.99
CA ILE A 412 0.17 -35.68 -8.94
C ILE A 412 -1.12 -36.30 -9.49
N SER A 413 -1.47 -36.02 -10.75
CA SER A 413 -2.64 -36.62 -11.40
C SER A 413 -2.46 -38.13 -11.63
N ASN A 414 -1.24 -38.58 -11.88
CA ASN A 414 -0.91 -40.00 -12.10
C ASN A 414 -0.76 -40.80 -10.80
N LEU A 415 -0.44 -40.11 -9.71
CA LEU A 415 -0.32 -40.72 -8.38
C LEU A 415 -1.67 -40.64 -7.68
N ASN A 416 -2.44 -41.71 -7.55
CA ASN A 416 -3.76 -41.77 -6.90
C ASN A 416 -3.74 -41.24 -5.44
N LEU A 417 -3.29 -39.98 -5.24
CA LEU A 417 -3.18 -39.33 -3.95
C LEU A 417 -4.52 -38.85 -3.41
N SER A 418 -4.73 -39.03 -2.11
CA SER A 418 -5.89 -38.47 -1.40
C SER A 418 -5.87 -36.92 -1.43
N LEU A 419 -7.03 -36.28 -1.23
CA LEU A 419 -7.12 -34.81 -1.18
C LEU A 419 -6.20 -34.22 -0.12
N PHE A 420 -6.07 -34.87 1.03
CA PHE A 420 -5.21 -34.43 2.12
C PHE A 420 -3.71 -34.48 1.74
N GLN A 421 -3.28 -35.57 1.07
CA GLN A 421 -1.90 -35.69 0.58
C GLN A 421 -1.57 -34.63 -0.47
N ARG A 422 -2.50 -34.38 -1.41
CA ARG A 422 -2.35 -33.32 -2.42
C ARG A 422 -2.24 -31.92 -1.77
N ALA A 423 -3.08 -31.64 -0.78
CA ALA A 423 -3.04 -30.39 -0.04
C ALA A 423 -1.73 -30.23 0.73
N ARG A 424 -1.25 -31.29 1.39
CA ARG A 424 0.03 -31.29 2.13
C ARG A 424 1.22 -30.99 1.22
N ILE A 425 1.30 -31.62 0.05
CA ILE A 425 2.36 -31.37 -0.94
C ILE A 425 2.29 -29.94 -1.46
N TYR A 426 1.08 -29.45 -1.76
CA TYR A 426 0.86 -28.07 -2.22
C TYR A 426 1.33 -27.05 -1.18
N ILE A 427 0.89 -27.18 0.06
CA ILE A 427 1.26 -26.28 1.17
C ILE A 427 2.78 -26.35 1.43
N SER A 428 3.37 -27.56 1.43
CA SER A 428 4.82 -27.72 1.60
C SER A 428 5.63 -27.02 0.50
N HIS A 429 5.16 -27.06 -0.76
CA HIS A 429 5.81 -26.34 -1.86
C HIS A 429 5.70 -24.82 -1.72
N LEU A 430 4.57 -24.31 -1.18
CA LEU A 430 4.33 -22.91 -0.98
C LEU A 430 4.85 -22.37 0.36
N GLN A 431 5.40 -23.20 1.25
CA GLN A 431 5.69 -22.86 2.64
C GLN A 431 6.46 -21.56 2.82
N SER A 432 7.56 -21.36 2.09
CA SER A 432 8.37 -20.15 2.22
C SER A 432 7.68 -18.90 1.61
N ALA A 433 6.92 -19.08 0.53
CA ALA A 433 6.10 -18.02 -0.05
C ALA A 433 4.95 -17.65 0.89
N LEU A 434 4.34 -18.62 1.57
CA LEU A 434 3.30 -18.41 2.57
C LEU A 434 3.81 -17.64 3.78
N LEU A 435 5.00 -17.95 4.31
CA LEU A 435 5.59 -17.18 5.40
C LEU A 435 5.84 -15.72 4.99
N SER A 436 6.32 -15.52 3.76
CA SER A 436 6.49 -14.16 3.22
C SER A 436 5.16 -13.44 3.00
N ALA A 437 4.13 -14.15 2.55
CA ALA A 437 2.79 -13.59 2.37
C ALA A 437 2.13 -13.27 3.72
N PHE A 438 2.31 -14.12 4.73
CA PHE A 438 1.85 -13.87 6.09
C PHE A 438 2.45 -12.58 6.67
N ALA A 439 3.78 -12.41 6.59
CA ALA A 439 4.44 -11.21 7.08
C ALA A 439 3.95 -9.95 6.34
N LEU A 440 3.80 -10.02 5.00
CA LEU A 440 3.26 -8.91 4.21
C LEU A 440 1.80 -8.60 4.59
N GLY A 441 0.95 -9.62 4.71
CA GLY A 441 -0.46 -9.46 5.07
C GLY A 441 -0.62 -8.81 6.44
N LEU A 442 0.15 -9.28 7.42
CA LEU A 442 0.13 -8.72 8.78
C LEU A 442 0.61 -7.26 8.81
N LEU A 443 1.67 -6.93 8.05
CA LEU A 443 2.15 -5.55 7.91
C LEU A 443 1.08 -4.62 7.33
N LEU A 444 0.39 -5.05 6.26
CA LEU A 444 -0.67 -4.27 5.64
C LEU A 444 -1.88 -4.11 6.56
N ALA A 445 -2.28 -5.19 7.24
CA ALA A 445 -3.42 -5.16 8.17
C ALA A 445 -3.15 -4.28 9.39
N LEU A 446 -1.91 -4.30 9.94
CA LEU A 446 -1.51 -3.44 11.06
C LEU A 446 -1.47 -1.96 10.71
N GLY A 447 -1.37 -1.60 9.42
CA GLY A 447 -1.35 -0.22 8.95
C GLY A 447 -2.73 0.36 8.64
N ASP A 448 -3.79 -0.46 8.64
CA ASP A 448 -5.12 0.03 8.25
C ASP A 448 -5.75 0.94 9.32
N VAL A 449 -6.33 2.01 8.81
CA VAL A 449 -7.09 3.01 9.58
C VAL A 449 -8.50 3.16 9.01
N SER A 450 -8.67 2.90 7.72
CA SER A 450 -9.89 3.21 6.97
C SER A 450 -11.08 2.40 7.46
N VAL A 451 -10.92 1.09 7.61
CA VAL A 451 -11.99 0.21 8.12
C VAL A 451 -12.24 0.50 9.60
N PHE A 452 -11.16 0.69 10.38
CA PHE A 452 -11.29 1.00 11.80
C PHE A 452 -12.03 2.32 12.03
N ALA A 453 -11.83 3.33 11.21
CA ALA A 453 -12.52 4.62 11.33
C ALA A 453 -14.06 4.48 11.29
N LEU A 454 -14.58 3.53 10.51
CA LEU A 454 -16.02 3.27 10.43
C LEU A 454 -16.53 2.29 11.48
N PHE A 455 -15.85 1.18 11.69
CA PHE A 455 -16.30 0.07 12.53
C PHE A 455 -15.69 0.04 13.93
N GLY A 456 -14.59 0.78 14.14
CA GLY A 456 -13.90 0.82 15.42
C GLY A 456 -14.72 1.52 16.51
N ARG A 457 -14.48 1.11 17.75
CA ARG A 457 -15.04 1.75 18.96
C ARG A 457 -14.02 2.75 19.51
N TYR A 458 -14.50 3.88 19.98
CA TYR A 458 -13.65 4.94 20.53
C TYR A 458 -12.91 4.53 21.79
N ASP A 459 -13.57 3.74 22.64
CA ASP A 459 -13.06 3.21 23.91
C ASP A 459 -12.08 2.05 23.73
N GLU A 460 -12.02 1.43 22.54
CA GLU A 460 -11.20 0.28 22.22
C GLU A 460 -10.31 0.54 20.98
N PRO A 461 -9.39 1.53 21.02
CA PRO A 461 -8.60 1.88 19.86
C PRO A 461 -7.61 0.79 19.47
N THR A 462 -7.34 0.68 18.16
CA THR A 462 -6.14 0.01 17.63
C THR A 462 -4.92 0.93 17.79
N LEU A 463 -3.72 0.36 17.69
CA LEU A 463 -2.49 1.14 17.83
C LEU A 463 -2.39 2.26 16.78
N PRO A 464 -2.70 2.05 15.47
CA PRO A 464 -2.78 3.16 14.51
C PRO A 464 -3.79 4.24 14.92
N TRP A 465 -4.99 3.85 15.36
CA TRP A 465 -5.99 4.82 15.78
C TRP A 465 -5.57 5.60 17.04
N LEU A 466 -4.87 4.96 17.96
CA LEU A 466 -4.29 5.61 19.14
C LEU A 466 -3.22 6.64 18.75
N ILE A 467 -2.35 6.31 17.79
CA ILE A 467 -1.38 7.25 17.21
C ILE A 467 -2.09 8.47 16.62
N TYR A 468 -3.14 8.26 15.81
CA TYR A 468 -3.93 9.34 15.24
C TYR A 468 -4.57 10.22 16.31
N ARG A 469 -5.14 9.62 17.37
CA ARG A 469 -5.77 10.34 18.48
C ARG A 469 -4.76 11.19 19.26
N TYR A 470 -3.57 10.66 19.54
CA TYR A 470 -2.51 11.43 20.20
C TYR A 470 -2.01 12.58 19.30
N ALA A 471 -1.76 12.31 18.03
CA ALA A 471 -1.31 13.33 17.09
C ALA A 471 -2.35 14.45 16.91
N GLY A 472 -3.64 14.10 16.81
CA GLY A 472 -4.76 15.05 16.71
C GLY A 472 -5.01 15.87 17.98
N SER A 473 -4.54 15.39 19.12
CA SER A 473 -4.60 16.10 20.42
C SER A 473 -3.30 16.83 20.77
N TYR A 474 -2.43 17.07 19.80
CA TYR A 474 -1.11 17.73 19.98
C TYR A 474 -0.15 17.00 20.94
N ARG A 475 -0.40 15.72 21.24
CA ARG A 475 0.44 14.86 22.07
C ARG A 475 1.45 14.11 21.17
N LEU A 476 2.30 14.87 20.49
CA LEU A 476 3.20 14.31 19.45
C LEU A 476 4.26 13.36 20.00
N GLU A 477 4.70 13.56 21.25
CA GLU A 477 5.69 12.69 21.90
C GLU A 477 5.11 11.30 22.18
N GLU A 478 3.88 11.24 22.70
CA GLU A 478 3.17 9.97 22.91
C GLU A 478 2.81 9.31 21.57
N ALA A 479 2.42 10.11 20.57
CA ALA A 479 2.23 9.59 19.21
C ALA A 479 3.51 9.00 18.65
N ALA A 480 4.68 9.61 18.90
CA ALA A 480 5.99 9.11 18.47
C ALA A 480 6.36 7.80 19.16
N ILE A 481 6.09 7.65 20.47
CA ILE A 481 6.32 6.41 21.21
C ILE A 481 5.45 5.27 20.64
N ALA A 482 4.15 5.50 20.47
CA ALA A 482 3.24 4.52 19.89
C ALA A 482 3.59 4.16 18.45
N ALA A 483 3.99 5.16 17.64
CA ALA A 483 4.46 4.96 16.26
C ALA A 483 5.77 4.18 16.20
N SER A 484 6.70 4.42 17.12
CA SER A 484 7.96 3.68 17.23
C SER A 484 7.73 2.21 17.59
N LEU A 485 6.77 1.92 18.49
CA LEU A 485 6.37 0.56 18.81
C LEU A 485 5.81 -0.16 17.56
N LEU A 486 4.94 0.50 16.81
CA LEU A 486 4.39 -0.05 15.58
C LEU A 486 5.48 -0.24 14.50
N LEU A 487 6.45 0.67 14.42
CA LEU A 487 7.62 0.56 13.54
C LEU A 487 8.49 -0.65 13.92
N LEU A 488 8.75 -0.88 15.20
CA LEU A 488 9.53 -2.04 15.68
C LEU A 488 8.86 -3.36 15.28
N VAL A 489 7.55 -3.48 15.47
CA VAL A 489 6.79 -4.65 15.01
C VAL A 489 6.91 -4.81 13.49
N SER A 490 6.81 -3.72 12.73
CA SER A 490 6.91 -3.73 11.28
C SER A 490 8.31 -4.17 10.80
N VAL A 491 9.36 -3.68 11.44
CA VAL A 491 10.76 -4.08 11.14
C VAL A 491 10.98 -5.55 11.46
N ALA A 492 10.49 -6.04 12.60
CA ALA A 492 10.60 -7.45 12.98
C ALA A 492 9.93 -8.37 11.92
N LEU A 493 8.73 -8.01 11.48
CA LEU A 493 8.02 -8.74 10.41
C LEU A 493 8.75 -8.69 9.07
N LEU A 494 9.34 -7.54 8.71
CA LEU A 494 10.13 -7.41 7.49
C LEU A 494 11.39 -8.29 7.52
N LEU A 495 12.08 -8.34 8.65
CA LEU A 495 13.26 -9.20 8.83
C LEU A 495 12.91 -10.69 8.68
N LEU A 496 11.75 -11.11 9.21
CA LEU A 496 11.22 -12.47 8.99
C LEU A 496 10.96 -12.75 7.50
N LEU A 497 10.40 -11.77 6.78
CA LEU A 497 10.12 -11.85 5.35
C LEU A 497 11.41 -12.03 4.53
N GLU A 498 12.48 -11.32 4.87
CA GLU A 498 13.75 -11.37 4.15
C GLU A 498 14.58 -12.63 4.45
N ARG A 499 14.59 -13.08 5.69
CA ARG A 499 15.27 -14.33 6.08
C ARG A 499 14.79 -15.51 5.21
N ASN A 500 13.51 -15.58 4.94
CA ASN A 500 12.93 -16.65 4.11
C ASN A 500 13.32 -16.52 2.63
N ARG A 501 13.52 -15.31 2.09
CA ARG A 501 13.96 -15.09 0.70
C ARG A 501 15.42 -15.54 0.47
N THR A 502 16.28 -15.34 1.44
CA THR A 502 17.69 -15.76 1.36
C THR A 502 17.85 -17.27 1.42
N THR A 503 16.98 -17.97 2.13
CA THR A 503 16.98 -19.45 2.20
C THR A 503 16.51 -20.10 0.89
N GLN A 504 15.68 -19.43 0.09
CA GLN A 504 15.23 -19.90 -1.24
C GLN A 504 16.26 -19.69 -2.35
N ALA A 505 17.19 -18.74 -2.16
CA ALA A 505 18.20 -18.41 -3.16
C ALA A 505 19.47 -19.28 -3.04
N ARG A 506 19.57 -20.09 -1.99
CA ARG A 506 20.58 -21.14 -1.80
C ARG A 506 20.00 -22.50 -2.18
#